data_a0b18597b487dc581c5f995342459f97
#
_entry.id   a0b18597b487dc581c5f995342459f97
#
_cell.length_a   1.000
_cell.length_b   1.000
_cell.length_c   1.000
_cell.angle_alpha   90.00
_cell.angle_beta   90.00
_cell.angle_gamma   90.00
#
_symmetry.space_group_name_H-M   'P 1'
#
loop_
_entity.id
_entity.type
_entity.pdbx_description
1 polymer ?
#
loop_
_entity_poly.entity_id
_entity_poly.type
_entity_poly.pdbx_seq_one_letter_code
_entity_poly.pdbx_strand_id
1 'polypeptide(L)'
;MVRPFLLLLLTVLPAFAADQALRDQVETLFKQRQWPEAQTLLEAAALAAPEDAETQGLLGQVFLTRGNAEGAVAALEKATALDPQSSNYQRMLGDAYGISAQKAGMLGKLGFARKCKGAYDKAVELDPKNIDARWSVMEYCRQAPAMAGGGMDAAYAQAEQIRLLDPNRGRVALATLYMSDKKAVEAFGLFDEALAANPNDYTTLYQLGRLSAMTGQRIDQGIAHLQHCLTLEPPTGQPGHAPVNWRIGNLLEKKADKAGAKAAYEAALAIDPNFVRAIEDLRKLNAP
;
A
#
# COMPACT_ATOMS: atom_id res chain seq x y z
N MET A 1 -35.79 -49.51 36.25
CA MET A 1 -34.46 -49.50 35.59
C MET A 1 -34.39 -48.23 34.71
N VAL A 2 -33.78 -47.18 35.24
CA VAL A 2 -33.63 -45.90 34.52
C VAL A 2 -32.18 -45.83 34.10
N ARG A 3 -31.91 -45.85 32.77
CA ARG A 3 -30.55 -45.67 32.19
C ARG A 3 -30.21 -44.18 32.19
N PRO A 4 -29.06 -43.75 32.68
CA PRO A 4 -28.63 -42.36 32.52
C PRO A 4 -28.16 -42.14 31.11
N PHE A 5 -28.72 -41.13 30.45
CA PHE A 5 -28.22 -40.58 29.20
C PHE A 5 -26.95 -39.72 29.54
N LEU A 6 -25.81 -40.23 29.19
CA LEU A 6 -24.54 -39.47 29.30
C LEU A 6 -24.48 -38.48 28.15
N LEU A 7 -24.70 -37.19 28.46
CA LEU A 7 -24.52 -36.08 27.53
C LEU A 7 -23.04 -35.89 27.31
N LEU A 8 -22.54 -36.27 26.14
CA LEU A 8 -21.19 -35.93 25.70
C LEU A 8 -21.18 -34.45 25.39
N LEU A 9 -20.73 -33.61 26.31
CA LEU A 9 -20.31 -32.23 26.03
C LEU A 9 -19.05 -32.29 25.17
N LEU A 10 -19.19 -32.21 23.85
CA LEU A 10 -18.07 -31.91 22.98
C LEU A 10 -17.57 -30.49 23.30
N THR A 11 -16.40 -30.43 23.91
CA THR A 11 -15.68 -29.18 24.16
C THR A 11 -15.19 -28.59 22.84
N VAL A 12 -15.92 -27.60 22.33
CA VAL A 12 -15.55 -26.79 21.12
C VAL A 12 -14.48 -25.73 21.46
N LEU A 13 -13.95 -25.74 22.68
CA LEU A 13 -13.01 -24.74 23.20
C LEU A 13 -11.55 -24.77 22.69
N PRO A 14 -10.97 -25.85 22.12
CA PRO A 14 -9.57 -25.77 21.69
C PRO A 14 -9.35 -25.15 20.30
N ALA A 15 -10.34 -25.19 19.39
CA ALA A 15 -10.16 -24.68 18.01
C ALA A 15 -10.08 -23.15 17.97
N PHE A 16 -10.95 -22.44 18.68
CA PHE A 16 -10.94 -20.96 18.72
C PHE A 16 -9.68 -20.36 19.35
N ALA A 17 -9.16 -21.00 20.41
CA ALA A 17 -7.93 -20.52 21.07
C ALA A 17 -6.67 -20.75 20.21
N ALA A 18 -6.63 -21.86 19.46
CA ALA A 18 -5.54 -22.15 18.54
C ALA A 18 -5.54 -21.17 17.33
N ASP A 19 -6.71 -20.80 16.84
CA ASP A 19 -6.92 -19.87 15.74
C ASP A 19 -6.49 -18.44 16.13
N GLN A 20 -6.83 -17.97 17.34
CA GLN A 20 -6.41 -16.66 17.84
C GLN A 20 -4.88 -16.60 18.06
N ALA A 21 -4.28 -17.65 18.61
CA ALA A 21 -2.83 -17.72 18.82
C ALA A 21 -2.05 -17.65 17.48
N LEU A 22 -2.57 -18.29 16.43
CA LEU A 22 -2.01 -18.22 15.08
C LEU A 22 -2.05 -16.77 14.54
N ARG A 23 -3.19 -16.09 14.67
CA ARG A 23 -3.36 -14.69 14.24
C ARG A 23 -2.37 -13.76 14.94
N ASP A 24 -2.27 -13.85 16.26
CA ASP A 24 -1.38 -13.02 17.07
C ASP A 24 0.10 -13.23 16.66
N GLN A 25 0.47 -14.49 16.40
CA GLN A 25 1.81 -14.83 15.95
C GLN A 25 2.08 -14.28 14.54
N VAL A 26 1.15 -14.44 13.60
CA VAL A 26 1.26 -13.91 12.23
C VAL A 26 1.34 -12.39 12.25
N GLU A 27 0.51 -11.71 13.06
CA GLU A 27 0.54 -10.26 13.20
C GLU A 27 1.90 -9.77 13.73
N THR A 28 2.46 -10.49 14.71
CA THR A 28 3.79 -10.20 15.26
C THR A 28 4.87 -10.32 14.19
N LEU A 29 4.87 -11.43 13.43
CA LEU A 29 5.81 -11.65 12.33
C LEU A 29 5.69 -10.58 11.24
N PHE A 30 4.46 -10.15 10.91
CA PHE A 30 4.21 -9.07 9.95
C PHE A 30 4.74 -7.73 10.44
N LYS A 31 4.53 -7.38 11.72
CA LYS A 31 5.09 -6.16 12.34
C LYS A 31 6.62 -6.15 12.31
N GLN A 32 7.22 -7.32 12.53
CA GLN A 32 8.67 -7.51 12.50
C GLN A 32 9.24 -7.71 11.09
N ARG A 33 8.39 -7.76 10.05
CA ARG A 33 8.74 -8.04 8.65
C ARG A 33 9.47 -9.38 8.45
N GLN A 34 9.19 -10.35 9.32
CA GLN A 34 9.73 -11.72 9.25
C GLN A 34 8.90 -12.56 8.26
N TRP A 35 9.00 -12.21 6.99
CA TRP A 35 8.20 -12.83 5.93
C TRP A 35 8.48 -14.32 5.69
N PRO A 36 9.76 -14.80 5.75
CA PRO A 36 10.05 -16.22 5.62
C PRO A 36 9.40 -17.07 6.72
N GLU A 37 9.47 -16.60 7.98
CA GLU A 37 8.90 -17.26 9.15
C GLU A 37 7.36 -17.25 9.08
N ALA A 38 6.78 -16.12 8.67
CA ALA A 38 5.34 -16.00 8.45
C ALA A 38 4.86 -16.97 7.35
N GLN A 39 5.62 -17.10 6.26
CA GLN A 39 5.29 -18.07 5.20
C GLN A 39 5.28 -19.50 5.74
N THR A 40 6.34 -19.92 6.42
CA THR A 40 6.45 -21.30 6.96
C THR A 40 5.30 -21.61 7.91
N LEU A 41 4.95 -20.66 8.79
CA LEU A 41 3.84 -20.80 9.72
C LEU A 41 2.50 -20.95 8.99
N LEU A 42 2.23 -20.08 8.01
CA LEU A 42 0.98 -20.08 7.26
C LEU A 42 0.87 -21.28 6.30
N GLU A 43 1.97 -21.76 5.72
CA GLU A 43 1.97 -22.99 4.93
C GLU A 43 1.60 -24.21 5.79
N ALA A 44 2.13 -24.29 7.01
CA ALA A 44 1.75 -25.35 7.95
C ALA A 44 0.28 -25.24 8.36
N ALA A 45 -0.22 -24.04 8.63
CA ALA A 45 -1.63 -23.81 8.95
C ALA A 45 -2.54 -24.15 7.78
N ALA A 46 -2.18 -23.78 6.54
CA ALA A 46 -2.94 -24.10 5.34
C ALA A 46 -2.99 -25.61 5.01
N LEU A 47 -1.98 -26.36 5.45
CA LEU A 47 -2.01 -27.83 5.36
C LEU A 47 -2.95 -28.44 6.40
N ALA A 48 -3.00 -27.88 7.61
CA ALA A 48 -3.86 -28.34 8.69
C ALA A 48 -5.34 -27.97 8.47
N ALA A 49 -5.60 -26.78 7.90
CA ALA A 49 -6.93 -26.24 7.61
C ALA A 49 -7.00 -25.69 6.18
N PRO A 50 -7.05 -26.56 5.14
CA PRO A 50 -7.00 -26.15 3.75
C PRO A 50 -8.22 -25.34 3.29
N GLU A 51 -9.31 -25.39 4.05
CA GLU A 51 -10.58 -24.69 3.79
C GLU A 51 -10.74 -23.40 4.62
N ASP A 52 -9.67 -22.93 5.28
CA ASP A 52 -9.69 -21.65 5.96
C ASP A 52 -9.30 -20.51 5.02
N ALA A 53 -10.31 -19.70 4.65
CA ALA A 53 -10.13 -18.56 3.74
C ALA A 53 -9.12 -17.52 4.26
N GLU A 54 -9.10 -17.29 5.58
CA GLU A 54 -8.21 -16.31 6.20
C GLU A 54 -6.75 -16.74 6.07
N THR A 55 -6.43 -17.98 6.41
CA THR A 55 -5.08 -18.54 6.25
C THR A 55 -4.61 -18.47 4.78
N GLN A 56 -5.47 -18.81 3.83
CA GLN A 56 -5.15 -18.70 2.40
C GLN A 56 -4.93 -17.24 1.98
N GLY A 57 -5.75 -16.30 2.49
CA GLY A 57 -5.61 -14.87 2.25
C GLY A 57 -4.29 -14.30 2.79
N LEU A 58 -3.94 -14.64 4.04
CA LEU A 58 -2.68 -14.24 4.68
C LEU A 58 -1.46 -14.83 3.96
N LEU A 59 -1.53 -16.09 3.55
CA LEU A 59 -0.47 -16.74 2.76
C LEU A 59 -0.29 -16.03 1.42
N GLY A 60 -1.38 -15.68 0.74
CA GLY A 60 -1.37 -14.88 -0.47
C GLY A 60 -0.69 -13.52 -0.26
N GLN A 61 -0.98 -12.84 0.84
CA GLN A 61 -0.34 -11.57 1.21
C GLN A 61 1.17 -11.70 1.42
N VAL A 62 1.62 -12.76 2.08
CA VAL A 62 3.06 -13.04 2.24
C VAL A 62 3.72 -13.29 0.90
N PHE A 63 3.10 -14.09 0.03
CA PHE A 63 3.62 -14.34 -1.32
C PHE A 63 3.69 -13.07 -2.16
N LEU A 64 2.69 -12.18 -2.09
CA LEU A 64 2.72 -10.86 -2.74
C LEU A 64 3.92 -10.04 -2.25
N THR A 65 4.09 -9.96 -0.93
CA THR A 65 5.18 -9.18 -0.31
C THR A 65 6.56 -9.71 -0.72
N ARG A 66 6.70 -11.03 -0.88
CA ARG A 66 7.93 -11.67 -1.33
C ARG A 66 8.10 -11.70 -2.85
N GLY A 67 7.14 -11.17 -3.60
CA GLY A 67 7.16 -11.17 -5.07
C GLY A 67 6.97 -12.54 -5.71
N ASN A 68 6.46 -13.53 -4.95
CA ASN A 68 6.08 -14.85 -5.48
C ASN A 68 4.68 -14.79 -6.08
N ALA A 69 4.60 -14.39 -7.36
CA ALA A 69 3.33 -14.21 -8.05
C ALA A 69 2.53 -15.50 -8.18
N GLU A 70 3.20 -16.64 -8.46
CA GLU A 70 2.56 -17.94 -8.65
C GLU A 70 1.93 -18.43 -7.34
N GLY A 71 2.69 -18.42 -6.25
CA GLY A 71 2.18 -18.77 -4.92
C GLY A 71 1.04 -17.84 -4.49
N ALA A 72 1.15 -16.53 -4.77
CA ALA A 72 0.10 -15.56 -4.45
C ALA A 72 -1.19 -15.85 -5.23
N VAL A 73 -1.12 -16.12 -6.52
CA VAL A 73 -2.30 -16.48 -7.33
C VAL A 73 -2.95 -17.75 -6.79
N ALA A 74 -2.16 -18.80 -6.54
CA ALA A 74 -2.71 -20.08 -6.06
C ALA A 74 -3.42 -19.94 -4.68
N ALA A 75 -2.81 -19.24 -3.74
CA ALA A 75 -3.40 -19.02 -2.42
C ALA A 75 -4.65 -18.12 -2.48
N LEU A 76 -4.61 -17.03 -3.28
CA LEU A 76 -5.72 -16.08 -3.37
C LEU A 76 -6.89 -16.60 -4.21
N GLU A 77 -6.65 -17.44 -5.22
CA GLU A 77 -7.73 -18.17 -5.91
C GLU A 77 -8.48 -19.09 -4.93
N LYS A 78 -7.77 -19.77 -4.01
CA LYS A 78 -8.41 -20.54 -2.94
C LYS A 78 -9.17 -19.64 -1.97
N ALA A 79 -8.55 -18.56 -1.50
CA ALA A 79 -9.21 -17.62 -0.57
C ALA A 79 -10.51 -17.06 -1.16
N THR A 80 -10.50 -16.65 -2.45
CA THR A 80 -11.70 -16.13 -3.13
C THR A 80 -12.74 -17.20 -3.43
N ALA A 81 -12.34 -18.47 -3.57
CA ALA A 81 -13.28 -19.59 -3.72
C ALA A 81 -13.96 -19.92 -2.38
N LEU A 82 -13.24 -19.83 -1.26
CA LEU A 82 -13.74 -20.08 0.09
C LEU A 82 -14.60 -18.94 0.63
N ASP A 83 -14.19 -17.69 0.36
CA ASP A 83 -14.98 -16.49 0.67
C ASP A 83 -15.14 -15.60 -0.59
N PRO A 84 -16.15 -15.89 -1.41
CA PRO A 84 -16.40 -15.15 -2.65
C PRO A 84 -16.94 -13.73 -2.43
N GLN A 85 -17.29 -13.35 -1.21
CA GLN A 85 -17.78 -12.02 -0.86
C GLN A 85 -16.65 -11.08 -0.37
N SER A 86 -15.44 -11.57 -0.18
CA SER A 86 -14.32 -10.75 0.28
C SER A 86 -13.80 -9.84 -0.83
N SER A 87 -14.12 -8.57 -0.74
CA SER A 87 -13.55 -7.51 -1.59
C SER A 87 -12.01 -7.47 -1.48
N ASN A 88 -11.47 -7.68 -0.28
CA ASN A 88 -10.02 -7.66 -0.06
C ASN A 88 -9.31 -8.82 -0.75
N TYR A 89 -9.85 -10.05 -0.71
CA TYR A 89 -9.23 -11.17 -1.41
C TYR A 89 -9.26 -10.98 -2.91
N GLN A 90 -10.36 -10.46 -3.47
CA GLN A 90 -10.44 -10.12 -4.88
C GLN A 90 -9.41 -9.06 -5.28
N ARG A 91 -9.25 -8.01 -4.46
CA ARG A 91 -8.24 -6.97 -4.70
C ARG A 91 -6.82 -7.57 -4.70
N MET A 92 -6.50 -8.37 -3.68
CA MET A 92 -5.19 -9.02 -3.57
C MET A 92 -4.92 -9.99 -4.72
N LEU A 93 -5.95 -10.72 -5.19
CA LEU A 93 -5.85 -11.57 -6.38
C LEU A 93 -5.55 -10.73 -7.63
N GLY A 94 -6.15 -9.55 -7.75
CA GLY A 94 -5.80 -8.57 -8.76
C GLY A 94 -4.33 -8.16 -8.71
N ASP A 95 -3.79 -7.88 -7.50
CA ASP A 95 -2.37 -7.57 -7.30
C ASP A 95 -1.48 -8.72 -7.78
N ALA A 96 -1.83 -9.98 -7.45
CA ALA A 96 -1.09 -11.18 -7.86
C ALA A 96 -1.08 -11.36 -9.38
N TYR A 97 -2.22 -11.15 -10.05
CA TYR A 97 -2.29 -11.15 -11.51
C TYR A 97 -1.51 -10.00 -12.14
N GLY A 98 -1.47 -8.81 -11.49
CA GLY A 98 -0.67 -7.67 -11.92
C GLY A 98 0.83 -8.00 -11.94
N ILE A 99 1.35 -8.63 -10.87
CA ILE A 99 2.74 -9.09 -10.81
C ILE A 99 3.00 -10.18 -11.87
N SER A 100 2.04 -11.11 -12.04
CA SER A 100 2.13 -12.15 -13.07
C SER A 100 2.20 -11.56 -14.48
N ALA A 101 1.42 -10.51 -14.75
CA ALA A 101 1.47 -9.80 -16.04
C ALA A 101 2.83 -9.14 -16.31
N GLN A 102 3.49 -8.60 -15.26
CA GLN A 102 4.83 -8.00 -15.41
C GLN A 102 5.91 -9.05 -15.74
N LYS A 103 5.77 -10.27 -15.21
CA LYS A 103 6.72 -11.37 -15.41
C LYS A 103 6.45 -12.17 -16.69
N ALA A 104 5.23 -12.12 -17.21
CA ALA A 104 4.82 -12.89 -18.38
C ALA A 104 5.40 -12.32 -19.67
N GLY A 105 5.68 -13.21 -20.63
CA GLY A 105 5.94 -12.83 -22.02
C GLY A 105 4.72 -12.16 -22.68
N MET A 106 4.92 -11.57 -23.86
CA MET A 106 3.94 -10.72 -24.55
C MET A 106 2.52 -11.30 -24.63
N LEU A 107 2.40 -12.58 -24.95
CA LEU A 107 1.09 -13.25 -25.08
C LEU A 107 0.40 -13.46 -23.73
N GLY A 108 1.15 -13.84 -22.69
CA GLY A 108 0.61 -14.04 -21.34
C GLY A 108 0.26 -12.72 -20.64
N LYS A 109 1.02 -11.66 -20.95
CA LYS A 109 0.85 -10.34 -20.32
C LYS A 109 -0.56 -9.80 -20.45
N LEU A 110 -1.16 -9.85 -21.65
CA LEU A 110 -2.52 -9.36 -21.87
C LEU A 110 -3.57 -10.21 -21.14
N GLY A 111 -3.37 -11.53 -21.08
CA GLY A 111 -4.24 -12.44 -20.35
C GLY A 111 -4.27 -12.13 -18.85
N PHE A 112 -3.09 -12.00 -18.23
CA PHE A 112 -2.99 -11.62 -16.82
C PHE A 112 -3.48 -10.21 -16.55
N ALA A 113 -3.24 -9.25 -17.45
CA ALA A 113 -3.75 -7.89 -17.31
C ALA A 113 -5.29 -7.87 -17.27
N ARG A 114 -5.97 -8.64 -18.11
CA ARG A 114 -7.43 -8.76 -18.07
C ARG A 114 -7.93 -9.42 -16.79
N LYS A 115 -7.25 -10.47 -16.31
CA LYS A 115 -7.58 -11.10 -15.02
C LYS A 115 -7.40 -10.12 -13.86
N CYS A 116 -6.31 -9.34 -13.86
CA CYS A 116 -6.04 -8.28 -12.89
C CYS A 116 -7.21 -7.27 -12.84
N LYS A 117 -7.58 -6.71 -14.01
CA LYS A 117 -8.70 -5.78 -14.10
C LYS A 117 -10.00 -6.38 -13.59
N GLY A 118 -10.33 -7.61 -14.02
CA GLY A 118 -11.56 -8.29 -13.61
C GLY A 118 -11.63 -8.52 -12.10
N ALA A 119 -10.52 -8.88 -11.46
CA ALA A 119 -10.45 -9.07 -10.02
C ALA A 119 -10.60 -7.73 -9.26
N TYR A 120 -9.97 -6.65 -9.71
CA TYR A 120 -10.16 -5.33 -9.12
C TYR A 120 -11.59 -4.81 -9.29
N ASP A 121 -12.20 -4.98 -10.47
CA ASP A 121 -13.59 -4.58 -10.70
C ASP A 121 -14.53 -5.36 -9.78
N LYS A 122 -14.29 -6.67 -9.62
CA LYS A 122 -15.07 -7.51 -8.72
C LYS A 122 -14.92 -7.06 -7.26
N ALA A 123 -13.72 -6.66 -6.85
CA ALA A 123 -13.49 -6.11 -5.51
C ALA A 123 -14.32 -4.84 -5.26
N VAL A 124 -14.38 -3.92 -6.21
CA VAL A 124 -15.20 -2.70 -6.11
C VAL A 124 -16.69 -3.00 -6.20
N GLU A 125 -17.12 -4.02 -6.97
CA GLU A 125 -18.51 -4.49 -7.04
C GLU A 125 -18.96 -5.03 -5.68
N LEU A 126 -18.12 -5.86 -5.03
CA LEU A 126 -18.41 -6.48 -3.72
C LEU A 126 -18.47 -5.44 -2.59
N ASP A 127 -17.57 -4.49 -2.59
CA ASP A 127 -17.58 -3.38 -1.63
C ASP A 127 -17.24 -2.04 -2.33
N PRO A 128 -18.28 -1.29 -2.73
CA PRO A 128 -18.09 0.02 -3.35
C PRO A 128 -17.43 1.07 -2.45
N LYS A 129 -17.30 0.81 -1.14
CA LYS A 129 -16.62 1.69 -0.17
C LYS A 129 -15.18 1.27 0.08
N ASN A 130 -14.72 0.15 -0.47
CA ASN A 130 -13.33 -0.27 -0.35
C ASN A 130 -12.42 0.68 -1.14
N ILE A 131 -11.85 1.64 -0.42
CA ILE A 131 -10.96 2.66 -1.01
C ILE A 131 -9.72 2.04 -1.64
N ASP A 132 -9.18 0.96 -1.04
CA ASP A 132 -7.99 0.29 -1.58
C ASP A 132 -8.29 -0.44 -2.90
N ALA A 133 -9.48 -1.04 -3.03
CA ALA A 133 -9.91 -1.62 -4.29
C ALA A 133 -10.08 -0.55 -5.39
N ARG A 134 -10.73 0.58 -5.06
CA ARG A 134 -10.84 1.72 -5.98
C ARG A 134 -9.48 2.29 -6.38
N TRP A 135 -8.56 2.38 -5.42
CA TRP A 135 -7.18 2.79 -5.71
C TRP A 135 -6.49 1.84 -6.69
N SER A 136 -6.66 0.52 -6.48
CA SER A 136 -6.11 -0.49 -7.40
C SER A 136 -6.68 -0.36 -8.81
N VAL A 137 -8.00 -0.13 -8.96
CA VAL A 137 -8.63 0.15 -10.26
C VAL A 137 -8.06 1.42 -10.88
N MET A 138 -7.95 2.50 -10.10
CA MET A 138 -7.39 3.78 -10.56
C MET A 138 -5.97 3.59 -11.10
N GLU A 139 -5.10 2.95 -10.33
CA GLU A 139 -3.70 2.70 -10.73
C GLU A 139 -3.62 1.80 -11.97
N TYR A 140 -4.45 0.77 -12.05
CA TYR A 140 -4.55 -0.05 -13.24
C TYR A 140 -4.95 0.78 -14.47
N CYS A 141 -6.02 1.57 -14.36
CA CYS A 141 -6.51 2.40 -15.46
C CYS A 141 -5.47 3.43 -15.90
N ARG A 142 -4.71 3.99 -14.97
CA ARG A 142 -3.62 4.95 -15.26
C ARG A 142 -2.47 4.33 -16.04
N GLN A 143 -2.16 3.05 -15.78
CA GLN A 143 -0.95 2.39 -16.32
C GLN A 143 -1.21 1.51 -17.54
N ALA A 144 -2.38 0.89 -17.60
CA ALA A 144 -2.70 -0.08 -18.63
C ALA A 144 -3.08 0.60 -19.94
N PRO A 145 -2.73 0.01 -21.10
CA PRO A 145 -3.20 0.51 -22.37
C PRO A 145 -4.71 0.30 -22.54
N ALA A 146 -5.36 1.10 -23.41
CA ALA A 146 -6.81 1.03 -23.65
C ALA A 146 -7.29 -0.38 -24.05
N MET A 147 -6.50 -1.12 -24.85
CA MET A 147 -6.82 -2.51 -25.25
C MET A 147 -6.89 -3.50 -24.08
N ALA A 148 -6.30 -3.14 -22.94
CA ALA A 148 -6.38 -3.90 -21.69
C ALA A 148 -7.39 -3.30 -20.69
N GLY A 149 -8.20 -2.32 -21.11
CA GLY A 149 -9.19 -1.64 -20.27
C GLY A 149 -8.62 -0.52 -19.40
N GLY A 150 -7.46 0.02 -19.76
CA GLY A 150 -6.89 1.24 -19.16
C GLY A 150 -7.49 2.51 -19.78
N GLY A 151 -7.19 3.65 -19.15
CA GLY A 151 -7.61 4.98 -19.63
C GLY A 151 -7.68 5.98 -18.49
N MET A 152 -7.22 7.22 -18.78
CA MET A 152 -7.16 8.27 -17.77
C MET A 152 -8.54 8.70 -17.27
N ASP A 153 -9.57 8.74 -18.15
CA ASP A 153 -10.93 9.11 -17.73
C ASP A 153 -11.46 8.16 -16.66
N ALA A 154 -11.26 6.84 -16.84
CA ALA A 154 -11.65 5.84 -15.86
C ALA A 154 -10.84 5.97 -14.57
N ALA A 155 -9.55 6.32 -14.66
CA ALA A 155 -8.71 6.57 -13.48
C ALA A 155 -9.23 7.79 -12.69
N TYR A 156 -9.53 8.91 -13.36
CA TYR A 156 -10.12 10.11 -12.73
C TYR A 156 -11.47 9.80 -12.08
N ALA A 157 -12.33 9.01 -12.72
CA ALA A 157 -13.61 8.60 -12.14
C ALA A 157 -13.41 7.84 -10.82
N GLN A 158 -12.42 6.94 -10.72
CA GLN A 158 -12.13 6.27 -9.44
C GLN A 158 -11.54 7.22 -8.40
N ALA A 159 -10.66 8.13 -8.78
CA ALA A 159 -10.09 9.12 -7.86
C ALA A 159 -11.18 10.02 -7.25
N GLU A 160 -12.19 10.41 -8.04
CA GLU A 160 -13.35 11.17 -7.54
C GLU A 160 -14.20 10.33 -6.56
N GLN A 161 -14.41 9.03 -6.84
CA GLN A 161 -15.10 8.17 -5.89
C GLN A 161 -14.31 8.01 -4.58
N ILE A 162 -12.99 7.90 -4.65
CA ILE A 162 -12.13 7.91 -3.45
C ILE A 162 -12.30 9.23 -2.70
N ARG A 163 -12.34 10.38 -3.40
CA ARG A 163 -12.50 11.71 -2.78
C ARG A 163 -13.84 11.88 -2.04
N LEU A 164 -14.89 11.26 -2.55
CA LEU A 164 -16.20 11.26 -1.88
C LEU A 164 -16.20 10.40 -0.61
N LEU A 165 -15.40 9.34 -0.56
CA LEU A 165 -15.28 8.44 0.60
C LEU A 165 -14.27 8.97 1.64
N ASP A 166 -13.15 9.47 1.16
CA ASP A 166 -12.07 10.04 1.96
C ASP A 166 -11.43 11.22 1.20
N PRO A 167 -11.75 12.46 1.58
CA PRO A 167 -11.24 13.65 0.90
C PRO A 167 -9.70 13.73 0.87
N ASN A 168 -9.00 13.23 1.90
CA ASN A 168 -7.54 13.27 1.96
C ASN A 168 -6.93 12.28 0.98
N ARG A 169 -7.39 11.03 1.01
CA ARG A 169 -6.94 10.01 0.05
C ARG A 169 -7.32 10.39 -1.39
N GLY A 170 -8.48 10.97 -1.60
CA GLY A 170 -8.92 11.45 -2.91
C GLY A 170 -8.04 12.57 -3.47
N ARG A 171 -7.60 13.53 -2.63
CA ARG A 171 -6.63 14.54 -3.06
C ARG A 171 -5.31 13.90 -3.52
N VAL A 172 -4.82 12.92 -2.78
CA VAL A 172 -3.59 12.19 -3.16
C VAL A 172 -3.79 11.42 -4.46
N ALA A 173 -4.95 10.80 -4.66
CA ALA A 173 -5.31 10.10 -5.89
C ALA A 173 -5.32 11.06 -7.09
N LEU A 174 -6.06 12.17 -7.00
CA LEU A 174 -6.13 13.19 -8.06
C LEU A 174 -4.75 13.80 -8.34
N ALA A 175 -3.98 14.15 -7.33
CA ALA A 175 -2.63 14.67 -7.52
C ALA A 175 -1.72 13.66 -8.25
N THR A 176 -1.86 12.37 -7.98
CA THR A 176 -1.12 11.31 -8.69
C THR A 176 -1.49 11.31 -10.18
N LEU A 177 -2.76 11.46 -10.53
CA LEU A 177 -3.22 11.53 -11.91
C LEU A 177 -2.76 12.82 -12.60
N TYR A 178 -2.89 13.98 -11.92
CA TYR A 178 -2.38 15.25 -12.45
C TYR A 178 -0.88 15.19 -12.74
N MET A 179 -0.11 14.55 -11.85
CA MET A 179 1.33 14.34 -12.08
C MET A 179 1.59 13.46 -13.31
N SER A 180 0.77 12.44 -13.54
CA SER A 180 0.86 11.59 -14.76
C SER A 180 0.55 12.38 -16.03
N ASP A 181 -0.39 13.32 -15.97
CA ASP A 181 -0.76 14.22 -17.07
C ASP A 181 0.16 15.46 -17.17
N LYS A 182 1.23 15.53 -16.38
CA LYS A 182 2.16 16.68 -16.31
C LYS A 182 1.49 17.99 -15.87
N LYS A 183 0.39 17.90 -15.13
CA LYS A 183 -0.39 19.00 -14.57
C LYS A 183 0.06 19.30 -13.14
N ALA A 184 1.32 19.70 -12.98
CA ALA A 184 1.89 19.94 -11.65
C ALA A 184 1.20 21.10 -10.91
N VAL A 185 0.76 22.14 -11.62
CA VAL A 185 0.07 23.29 -11.04
C VAL A 185 -1.23 22.88 -10.38
N GLU A 186 -2.02 22.05 -11.07
CA GLU A 186 -3.28 21.52 -10.56
C GLU A 186 -3.05 20.60 -9.36
N ALA A 187 -2.00 19.77 -9.40
CA ALA A 187 -1.63 18.93 -8.27
C ALA A 187 -1.28 19.74 -7.01
N PHE A 188 -0.52 20.83 -7.16
CA PHE A 188 -0.24 21.75 -6.05
C PHE A 188 -1.51 22.43 -5.55
N GLY A 189 -2.38 22.92 -6.47
CA GLY A 189 -3.62 23.63 -6.13
C GLY A 189 -4.53 22.84 -5.18
N LEU A 190 -4.65 21.52 -5.40
CA LEU A 190 -5.43 20.64 -4.51
C LEU A 190 -4.98 20.68 -3.03
N PHE A 191 -3.68 20.80 -2.81
CA PHE A 191 -3.12 20.82 -1.46
C PHE A 191 -3.01 22.25 -0.92
N ASP A 192 -2.80 23.27 -1.78
CA ASP A 192 -2.82 24.67 -1.37
C ASP A 192 -4.21 25.04 -0.78
N GLU A 193 -5.30 24.60 -1.42
CA GLU A 193 -6.67 24.79 -0.92
C GLU A 193 -6.88 24.09 0.44
N ALA A 194 -6.39 22.87 0.57
CA ALA A 194 -6.51 22.12 1.82
C ALA A 194 -5.68 22.76 2.95
N LEU A 195 -4.48 23.26 2.64
CA LEU A 195 -3.61 23.93 3.61
C LEU A 195 -4.18 25.28 4.03
N ALA A 196 -4.85 26.00 3.14
CA ALA A 196 -5.55 27.25 3.48
C ALA A 196 -6.67 27.03 4.50
N ALA A 197 -7.36 25.87 4.41
CA ALA A 197 -8.41 25.50 5.38
C ALA A 197 -7.83 24.99 6.70
N ASN A 198 -6.69 24.30 6.70
CA ASN A 198 -6.01 23.80 7.88
C ASN A 198 -4.49 23.91 7.73
N PRO A 199 -3.88 25.03 8.19
CA PRO A 199 -2.44 25.27 8.05
C PRO A 199 -1.53 24.25 8.77
N ASN A 200 -2.06 23.50 9.73
CA ASN A 200 -1.35 22.48 10.48
C ASN A 200 -1.71 21.05 10.05
N ASP A 201 -2.29 20.87 8.85
CA ASP A 201 -2.55 19.52 8.34
C ASP A 201 -1.26 18.84 7.89
N TYR A 202 -0.74 17.96 8.74
CA TYR A 202 0.49 17.20 8.51
C TYR A 202 0.51 16.51 7.14
N THR A 203 -0.60 15.87 6.79
CA THR A 203 -0.71 15.13 5.51
C THR A 203 -0.54 16.06 4.32
N THR A 204 -1.22 17.20 4.33
CA THR A 204 -1.15 18.20 3.26
C THR A 204 0.26 18.81 3.16
N LEU A 205 0.86 19.20 4.30
CA LEU A 205 2.23 19.71 4.34
C LEU A 205 3.24 18.71 3.76
N TYR A 206 3.14 17.44 4.17
CA TYR A 206 3.99 16.38 3.65
C TYR A 206 3.82 16.17 2.15
N GLN A 207 2.57 16.20 1.63
CA GLN A 207 2.30 16.03 0.20
C GLN A 207 2.82 17.20 -0.64
N LEU A 208 2.73 18.44 -0.16
CA LEU A 208 3.33 19.62 -0.81
C LEU A 208 4.86 19.48 -0.91
N GLY A 209 5.52 19.09 0.19
CA GLY A 209 6.95 18.81 0.16
C GLY A 209 7.32 17.66 -0.78
N ARG A 210 6.49 16.61 -0.81
CA ARG A 210 6.67 15.48 -1.74
C ARG A 210 6.53 15.90 -3.21
N LEU A 211 5.52 16.71 -3.54
CA LEU A 211 5.35 17.24 -4.90
C LEU A 211 6.53 18.12 -5.31
N SER A 212 7.01 18.98 -4.41
CA SER A 212 8.20 19.79 -4.67
C SER A 212 9.43 18.93 -4.95
N ALA A 213 9.64 17.84 -4.17
CA ALA A 213 10.74 16.91 -4.41
C ALA A 213 10.62 16.15 -5.74
N MET A 214 9.40 15.79 -6.16
CA MET A 214 9.16 15.10 -7.43
C MET A 214 9.32 16.02 -8.65
N THR A 215 8.79 17.24 -8.56
CA THR A 215 8.73 18.17 -9.70
C THR A 215 9.95 19.07 -9.82
N GLY A 216 10.67 19.30 -8.73
CA GLY A 216 11.69 20.36 -8.65
C GLY A 216 11.09 21.78 -8.65
N GLN A 217 9.78 21.91 -8.46
CA GLN A 217 9.10 23.20 -8.38
C GLN A 217 8.85 23.57 -6.91
N ARG A 218 8.72 24.87 -6.61
CA ARG A 218 8.42 25.39 -5.27
C ARG A 218 9.33 24.83 -4.16
N ILE A 219 10.64 24.65 -4.46
CA ILE A 219 11.58 23.91 -3.60
C ILE A 219 11.63 24.54 -2.20
N ASP A 220 11.75 25.87 -2.09
CA ASP A 220 11.84 26.55 -0.79
C ASP A 220 10.55 26.40 0.03
N GLN A 221 9.40 26.50 -0.63
CA GLN A 221 8.11 26.24 0.01
C GLN A 221 7.99 24.77 0.46
N GLY A 222 8.44 23.83 -0.39
CA GLY A 222 8.46 22.41 -0.05
C GLY A 222 9.32 22.12 1.19
N ILE A 223 10.49 22.74 1.30
CA ILE A 223 11.35 22.64 2.49
C ILE A 223 10.61 23.21 3.71
N ALA A 224 10.02 24.41 3.59
CA ALA A 224 9.30 25.04 4.71
C ALA A 224 8.12 24.17 5.17
N HIS A 225 7.35 23.58 4.27
CA HIS A 225 6.25 22.69 4.62
C HIS A 225 6.74 21.41 5.33
N LEU A 226 7.84 20.81 4.86
CA LEU A 226 8.42 19.64 5.53
C LEU A 226 9.03 19.98 6.89
N GLN A 227 9.66 21.16 7.04
CA GLN A 227 10.12 21.65 8.34
C GLN A 227 8.96 21.85 9.30
N HIS A 228 7.82 22.35 8.82
CA HIS A 228 6.60 22.46 9.63
C HIS A 228 6.10 21.06 10.06
N CYS A 229 6.14 20.03 9.18
CA CYS A 229 5.84 18.65 9.58
C CYS A 229 6.68 18.18 10.77
N LEU A 230 7.96 18.58 10.87
CA LEU A 230 8.82 18.18 11.99
C LEU A 230 8.41 18.80 13.34
N THR A 231 7.56 19.82 13.33
CA THR A 231 7.00 20.45 14.56
C THR A 231 5.67 19.82 14.98
N LEU A 232 5.11 18.92 14.19
CA LEU A 232 3.81 18.29 14.41
C LEU A 232 3.98 16.79 14.65
N GLU A 233 3.06 16.19 15.42
CA GLU A 233 3.01 14.72 15.57
C GLU A 233 2.44 14.08 14.29
N PRO A 234 3.14 13.08 13.74
CA PRO A 234 2.64 12.36 12.57
C PRO A 234 1.35 11.58 12.89
N PRO A 235 0.25 11.77 12.16
CA PRO A 235 -0.94 10.96 12.34
C PRO A 235 -0.67 9.48 12.04
N THR A 236 -1.43 8.59 12.68
CA THR A 236 -1.33 7.14 12.44
C THR A 236 -1.46 6.81 10.94
N GLY A 237 -0.53 6.00 10.43
CA GLY A 237 -0.49 5.61 9.02
C GLY A 237 0.13 6.65 8.08
N GLN A 238 0.54 7.81 8.59
CA GLN A 238 1.30 8.80 7.81
C GLN A 238 2.82 8.59 7.95
N PRO A 239 3.62 9.06 6.99
CA PRO A 239 5.07 9.04 7.10
C PRO A 239 5.54 9.80 8.34
N GLY A 240 6.41 9.17 9.13
CA GLY A 240 7.03 9.78 10.30
C GLY A 240 8.16 10.77 9.93
N HIS A 241 8.86 11.28 10.94
CA HIS A 241 9.88 12.32 10.76
C HIS A 241 11.14 11.84 10.00
N ALA A 242 11.48 10.55 10.01
CA ALA A 242 12.61 10.05 9.21
C ALA A 242 12.37 10.23 7.69
N PRO A 243 11.24 9.80 7.09
CA PRO A 243 10.89 10.15 5.72
C PRO A 243 10.80 11.65 5.42
N VAL A 244 10.37 12.47 6.40
CA VAL A 244 10.31 13.93 6.24
C VAL A 244 11.72 14.50 6.07
N ASN A 245 12.65 14.17 6.98
CA ASN A 245 14.05 14.60 6.89
C ASN A 245 14.71 14.15 5.59
N TRP A 246 14.49 12.89 5.19
CA TRP A 246 14.98 12.40 3.91
C TRP A 246 14.49 13.23 2.72
N ARG A 247 13.22 13.65 2.70
CA ARG A 247 12.69 14.51 1.62
C ARG A 247 13.28 15.92 1.66
N ILE A 248 13.54 16.47 2.85
CA ILE A 248 14.27 17.72 2.98
C ILE A 248 15.65 17.60 2.33
N GLY A 249 16.35 16.50 2.59
CA GLY A 249 17.61 16.19 1.93
C GLY A 249 17.51 16.18 0.41
N ASN A 250 16.50 15.49 -0.16
CA ASN A 250 16.28 15.47 -1.61
C ASN A 250 16.03 16.88 -2.20
N LEU A 251 15.32 17.75 -1.49
CA LEU A 251 15.08 19.13 -1.94
C LEU A 251 16.36 19.99 -1.86
N LEU A 252 17.17 19.80 -0.81
CA LEU A 252 18.45 20.51 -0.65
C LEU A 252 19.47 20.08 -1.71
N GLU A 253 19.50 18.80 -2.12
CA GLU A 253 20.28 18.35 -3.27
C GLU A 253 19.87 19.08 -4.56
N LYS A 254 18.55 19.25 -4.79
CA LYS A 254 18.07 20.01 -5.96
C LYS A 254 18.48 21.48 -5.93
N LYS A 255 18.76 22.02 -4.73
CA LYS A 255 19.34 23.37 -4.55
C LYS A 255 20.87 23.38 -4.64
N ALA A 256 21.51 22.23 -4.88
CA ALA A 256 22.96 22.05 -4.82
C ALA A 256 23.57 22.34 -3.41
N ASP A 257 22.75 22.35 -2.35
CA ASP A 257 23.19 22.42 -0.97
C ASP A 257 23.55 21.03 -0.43
N LYS A 258 24.75 20.58 -0.79
CA LYS A 258 25.26 19.26 -0.39
C LYS A 258 25.43 19.11 1.12
N ALA A 259 25.82 20.19 1.82
CA ALA A 259 26.04 20.14 3.26
C ALA A 259 24.71 20.00 4.00
N GLY A 260 23.70 20.79 3.62
CA GLY A 260 22.35 20.68 4.16
C GLY A 260 21.70 19.36 3.84
N ALA A 261 21.87 18.83 2.61
CA ALA A 261 21.32 17.53 2.21
C ALA A 261 21.91 16.41 3.07
N LYS A 262 23.24 16.42 3.29
CA LYS A 262 23.93 15.46 4.17
C LYS A 262 23.36 15.49 5.58
N ALA A 263 23.26 16.68 6.18
CA ALA A 263 22.71 16.83 7.52
C ALA A 263 21.27 16.32 7.64
N ALA A 264 20.43 16.56 6.63
CA ALA A 264 19.06 16.07 6.60
C ALA A 264 18.97 14.54 6.48
N TYR A 265 19.82 13.90 5.68
CA TYR A 265 19.89 12.43 5.60
C TYR A 265 20.41 11.82 6.90
N GLU A 266 21.41 12.41 7.52
CA GLU A 266 21.91 11.99 8.84
C GLU A 266 20.83 12.12 9.92
N ALA A 267 20.02 13.20 9.92
CA ALA A 267 18.87 13.36 10.80
C ALA A 267 17.79 12.28 10.57
N ALA A 268 17.55 11.89 9.32
CA ALA A 268 16.65 10.76 9.03
C ALA A 268 17.17 9.45 9.61
N LEU A 269 18.47 9.17 9.51
CA LEU A 269 19.11 7.96 10.03
C LEU A 269 19.27 7.97 11.56
N ALA A 270 19.30 9.13 12.19
CA ALA A 270 19.26 9.23 13.65
C ALA A 270 17.91 8.77 14.22
N ILE A 271 16.83 8.93 13.45
CA ILE A 271 15.47 8.48 13.83
C ILE A 271 15.25 7.01 13.44
N ASP A 272 15.63 6.63 12.22
CA ASP A 272 15.53 5.26 11.70
C ASP A 272 16.86 4.84 11.06
N PRO A 273 17.74 4.17 11.81
CA PRO A 273 19.04 3.72 11.31
C PRO A 273 18.97 2.76 10.12
N ASN A 274 17.81 2.12 9.90
CA ASN A 274 17.58 1.16 8.82
C ASN A 274 16.83 1.78 7.63
N PHE A 275 16.67 3.11 7.58
CA PHE A 275 15.96 3.77 6.49
C PHE A 275 16.76 3.73 5.19
N VAL A 276 16.56 2.66 4.41
CA VAL A 276 17.33 2.29 3.22
C VAL A 276 17.53 3.47 2.25
N ARG A 277 16.48 4.26 2.00
CA ARG A 277 16.53 5.40 1.06
C ARG A 277 17.53 6.47 1.51
N ALA A 278 17.54 6.80 2.80
CA ALA A 278 18.50 7.78 3.33
C ALA A 278 19.94 7.24 3.28
N ILE A 279 20.15 5.94 3.55
CA ILE A 279 21.45 5.27 3.43
C ILE A 279 21.96 5.36 1.99
N GLU A 280 21.11 5.02 1.02
CA GLU A 280 21.49 5.02 -0.39
C GLU A 280 21.82 6.42 -0.91
N ASP A 281 20.99 7.42 -0.59
CA ASP A 281 21.17 8.78 -1.08
C ASP A 281 22.37 9.45 -0.39
N LEU A 282 22.56 9.25 0.92
CA LEU A 282 23.77 9.70 1.63
C LEU A 282 25.04 9.09 1.05
N ARG A 283 25.00 7.81 0.69
CA ARG A 283 26.14 7.14 0.03
C ARG A 283 26.45 7.75 -1.34
N LYS A 284 25.43 8.03 -2.16
CA LYS A 284 25.59 8.69 -3.46
C LYS A 284 26.15 10.11 -3.31
N LEU A 285 25.65 10.87 -2.33
CA LEU A 285 26.09 12.23 -2.05
C LEU A 285 27.57 12.32 -1.65
N ASN A 286 28.07 11.29 -0.94
CA ASN A 286 29.45 11.19 -0.50
C ASN A 286 30.38 10.53 -1.55
N ALA A 287 29.85 10.04 -2.66
CA ALA A 287 30.67 9.48 -3.73
C ALA A 287 31.52 10.59 -4.39
N PRO A 288 32.80 10.28 -4.75
CA PRO A 288 33.72 11.25 -5.32
C PRO A 288 33.29 11.75 -6.70
#